data_a5590583873ec6a6fa7b0640d1600d11
#
_entry.id   a5590583873ec6a6fa7b0640d1600d11
#
_cell.length_a   1.000
_cell.length_b   1.000
_cell.length_c   1.000
_cell.angle_alpha   90.00
_cell.angle_beta   90.00
_cell.angle_gamma   90.00
#
_symmetry.space_group_name_H-M   'P 1'
#
loop_
_entity.id
_entity.type
_entity.pdbx_description
1 polymer ?
#
loop_
_entity_poly.entity_id
_entity_poly.type
_entity_poly.pdbx_seq_one_letter_code
_entity_poly.pdbx_strand_id
1 'polypeptide(L)'
;MPISSDIQFFSCSDPGKVRRNNEDFLKIDSTLQIAAIADGMGGNDYGEVASQLAVDACIEYLRQTSGDVLDKYPCRELGNAIKYANETIITIQRNEEKYRSMGTTLTCLWVTDDQLHYSWVGDSRIYLIRSLDKTIKQLTTDHTLDRDKIDATLAPDLYRRAPSILTQKIGSILLIKPDSDSTQIAPGDIILACTDGLSDKVSDDLMLDYAIGFKHSLNEYGEKLLDRALDCGGQDNISFILAKL
;
A
#
# COMPACT_ATOMS: atom_id res chain seq x y z
N MET A 1 21.05 -10.66 17.70
CA MET A 1 20.28 -10.13 18.84
C MET A 1 18.90 -9.88 18.29
N PRO A 2 17.82 -10.30 18.94
CA PRO A 2 16.49 -9.95 18.47
C PRO A 2 16.42 -8.41 18.42
N ILE A 3 15.87 -7.87 17.34
CA ILE A 3 15.53 -6.44 17.25
C ILE A 3 14.49 -6.22 18.33
N SER A 4 14.89 -5.60 19.44
CA SER A 4 14.00 -5.30 20.56
C SER A 4 12.92 -4.33 20.09
N SER A 5 11.77 -4.82 19.87
CA SER A 5 10.42 -4.33 20.21
C SER A 5 9.97 -2.87 20.00
N ASP A 6 10.72 -1.97 19.43
CA ASP A 6 10.23 -0.59 19.26
C ASP A 6 10.25 -0.12 17.80
N ILE A 7 9.47 -0.82 16.95
CA ILE A 7 9.18 -0.29 15.61
C ILE A 7 8.35 0.97 15.80
N GLN A 8 8.90 2.08 15.33
CA GLN A 8 8.20 3.35 15.30
C GLN A 8 7.35 3.43 14.04
N PHE A 9 6.06 3.65 14.21
CA PHE A 9 5.14 3.90 13.11
C PHE A 9 4.77 5.37 13.03
N PHE A 10 4.67 5.86 11.80
CA PHE A 10 4.00 7.10 11.46
C PHE A 10 3.05 6.82 10.30
N SER A 11 1.89 7.45 10.28
CA SER A 11 0.96 7.34 9.17
C SER A 11 0.31 8.69 8.86
N CYS A 12 0.02 8.88 7.60
CA CYS A 12 -0.66 10.05 7.09
C CYS A 12 -1.69 9.64 6.05
N SER A 13 -2.84 10.30 6.06
CA SER A 13 -3.85 10.20 5.02
C SER A 13 -4.49 11.55 4.84
N ASP A 14 -4.35 12.14 3.65
CA ASP A 14 -4.81 13.50 3.31
C ASP A 14 -5.63 13.45 2.00
N PRO A 15 -6.78 14.13 1.92
CA PRO A 15 -7.60 14.14 0.70
C PRO A 15 -6.93 14.82 -0.50
N GLY A 16 -5.80 15.49 -0.30
CA GLY A 16 -5.17 16.33 -1.32
C GLY A 16 -5.91 17.65 -1.51
N LYS A 17 -5.54 18.37 -2.58
CA LYS A 17 -6.08 19.72 -2.87
C LYS A 17 -7.25 19.72 -3.85
N VAL A 18 -7.51 18.60 -4.53
CA VAL A 18 -8.44 18.54 -5.66
C VAL A 18 -9.62 17.62 -5.40
N ARG A 19 -9.39 16.47 -4.78
CA ARG A 19 -10.45 15.51 -4.46
C ARG A 19 -11.39 16.06 -3.39
N ARG A 20 -12.69 15.73 -3.49
CA ARG A 20 -13.70 16.12 -2.50
C ARG A 20 -13.79 15.14 -1.34
N ASN A 21 -13.40 13.89 -1.59
CA ASN A 21 -13.45 12.78 -0.67
C ASN A 21 -12.07 12.14 -0.57
N ASN A 22 -11.79 11.51 0.55
CA ASN A 22 -10.62 10.66 0.71
C ASN A 22 -11.09 9.20 0.57
N GLU A 23 -10.70 8.57 -0.52
CA GLU A 23 -11.04 7.17 -0.81
C GLU A 23 -9.92 6.21 -0.36
N ASP A 24 -8.79 6.74 0.10
CA ASP A 24 -7.73 5.96 0.71
C ASP A 24 -8.10 5.54 2.13
N PHE A 25 -7.61 4.40 2.55
CA PHE A 25 -7.68 3.96 3.95
C PHE A 25 -6.43 3.21 4.36
N LEU A 26 -6.02 3.39 5.61
CA LEU A 26 -4.87 2.70 6.18
C LEU A 26 -5.13 2.32 7.65
N LYS A 27 -4.44 1.29 8.11
CA LYS A 27 -4.53 0.83 9.50
C LYS A 27 -3.23 0.17 9.93
N ILE A 28 -2.84 0.43 11.17
CA ILE A 28 -1.69 -0.16 11.81
C ILE A 28 -2.15 -0.94 13.04
N ASP A 29 -1.70 -2.16 13.17
CA ASP A 29 -1.75 -2.94 14.41
C ASP A 29 -0.32 -3.02 15.00
N SER A 30 -0.01 -2.10 15.89
CA SER A 30 1.31 -2.03 16.51
C SER A 30 1.61 -3.22 17.44
N THR A 31 0.60 -3.93 17.94
CA THR A 31 0.79 -5.12 18.76
C THR A 31 1.28 -6.30 17.94
N LEU A 32 0.72 -6.46 16.75
CA LEU A 32 1.12 -7.51 15.80
C LEU A 32 2.19 -7.04 14.82
N GLN A 33 2.53 -5.75 14.83
CA GLN A 33 3.47 -5.12 13.88
C GLN A 33 3.04 -5.30 12.42
N ILE A 34 1.73 -5.25 12.19
CA ILE A 34 1.09 -5.37 10.90
C ILE A 34 0.55 -4.02 10.48
N ALA A 35 0.66 -3.70 9.20
CA ALA A 35 0.00 -2.54 8.62
C ALA A 35 -0.62 -2.88 7.27
N ALA A 36 -1.69 -2.17 6.91
CA ALA A 36 -2.32 -2.28 5.62
C ALA A 36 -2.76 -0.91 5.12
N ILE A 37 -2.70 -0.73 3.80
CA ILE A 37 -3.09 0.49 3.10
C ILE A 37 -3.81 0.10 1.81
N ALA A 38 -4.80 0.90 1.43
CA ALA A 38 -5.64 0.67 0.28
C ALA A 38 -6.04 2.00 -0.36
N ASP A 39 -6.03 2.05 -1.68
CA ASP A 39 -6.52 3.15 -2.51
C ASP A 39 -7.87 2.74 -3.10
N GLY A 40 -8.91 3.43 -2.69
CA GLY A 40 -10.27 3.15 -3.07
C GLY A 40 -10.61 3.74 -4.43
N MET A 41 -11.24 2.95 -5.28
CA MET A 41 -11.68 3.37 -6.60
C MET A 41 -13.14 3.03 -6.85
N GLY A 42 -13.87 3.99 -7.36
CA GLY A 42 -15.26 3.79 -7.76
C GLY A 42 -15.69 4.97 -8.61
N GLY A 43 -16.01 4.74 -9.88
CA GLY A 43 -16.38 5.81 -10.82
C GLY A 43 -17.64 6.60 -10.45
N ASN A 44 -18.37 6.21 -9.40
CA ASN A 44 -19.58 6.88 -8.90
C ASN A 44 -19.85 6.53 -7.43
N ASP A 45 -18.90 6.81 -6.55
CA ASP A 45 -19.05 6.66 -5.11
C ASP A 45 -18.70 5.26 -4.53
N TYR A 46 -18.27 5.29 -3.27
CA TYR A 46 -17.95 4.14 -2.41
C TYR A 46 -16.53 3.56 -2.53
N GLY A 47 -15.55 4.27 -3.10
CA GLY A 47 -14.14 3.91 -3.02
C GLY A 47 -13.66 3.86 -1.58
N GLU A 48 -14.08 4.85 -0.76
CA GLU A 48 -13.80 4.93 0.68
C GLU A 48 -14.37 3.75 1.47
N VAL A 49 -15.53 3.22 1.04
CA VAL A 49 -16.12 2.03 1.67
C VAL A 49 -15.32 0.78 1.31
N ALA A 50 -14.89 0.68 0.05
CA ALA A 50 -14.11 -0.47 -0.42
C ALA A 50 -12.74 -0.53 0.27
N SER A 51 -12.00 0.59 0.33
CA SER A 51 -10.69 0.65 0.96
C SER A 51 -10.76 0.34 2.45
N GLN A 52 -11.73 0.93 3.17
CA GLN A 52 -11.93 0.66 4.58
C GLN A 52 -12.27 -0.81 4.84
N LEU A 53 -13.23 -1.37 4.12
CA LEU A 53 -13.63 -2.78 4.28
C LEU A 53 -12.47 -3.73 3.96
N ALA A 54 -11.68 -3.45 2.93
CA ALA A 54 -10.55 -4.28 2.54
C ALA A 54 -9.48 -4.31 3.64
N VAL A 55 -9.08 -3.15 4.14
CA VAL A 55 -8.07 -3.03 5.19
C VAL A 55 -8.57 -3.66 6.49
N ASP A 56 -9.81 -3.39 6.91
CA ASP A 56 -10.38 -3.96 8.12
C ASP A 56 -10.47 -5.49 8.05
N ALA A 57 -10.95 -6.04 6.93
CA ALA A 57 -11.03 -7.49 6.74
C ALA A 57 -9.63 -8.14 6.73
N CYS A 58 -8.65 -7.50 6.07
CA CYS A 58 -7.27 -8.00 6.04
C CYS A 58 -6.66 -8.06 7.45
N ILE A 59 -6.73 -6.99 8.22
CA ILE A 59 -6.21 -6.93 9.59
C ILE A 59 -6.94 -7.92 10.51
N GLU A 60 -8.26 -8.03 10.38
CA GLU A 60 -9.06 -8.97 11.19
C GLU A 60 -8.69 -10.42 10.89
N TYR A 61 -8.52 -10.80 9.62
CA TYR A 61 -8.05 -12.13 9.26
C TYR A 61 -6.70 -12.45 9.93
N LEU A 62 -5.74 -11.52 9.87
CA LEU A 62 -4.41 -11.72 10.44
C LEU A 62 -4.44 -11.79 11.97
N ARG A 63 -5.31 -11.02 12.63
CA ARG A 63 -5.54 -11.11 14.09
C ARG A 63 -6.09 -12.46 14.53
N GLN A 64 -6.93 -13.07 13.72
CA GLN A 64 -7.53 -14.38 14.02
C GLN A 64 -6.59 -15.54 13.65
N THR A 65 -5.58 -15.31 12.84
CA THR A 65 -4.57 -16.31 12.49
C THR A 65 -3.66 -16.55 13.69
N SER A 66 -3.46 -17.83 14.06
CA SER A 66 -2.56 -18.14 15.17
C SER A 66 -1.12 -17.73 14.86
N GLY A 67 -0.38 -17.25 15.86
CA GLY A 67 1.01 -16.84 15.72
C GLY A 67 1.88 -17.93 15.08
N ASP A 68 1.76 -19.17 15.53
CA ASP A 68 2.53 -20.30 14.97
C ASP A 68 2.30 -20.50 13.45
N VAL A 69 1.08 -20.24 12.97
CA VAL A 69 0.74 -20.34 11.54
C VAL A 69 1.30 -19.16 10.77
N LEU A 70 1.18 -17.97 11.33
CA LEU A 70 1.70 -16.75 10.74
C LEU A 70 3.23 -16.80 10.63
N ASP A 71 3.93 -17.19 11.71
CA ASP A 71 5.39 -17.35 11.74
C ASP A 71 5.89 -18.39 10.72
N LYS A 72 5.13 -19.48 10.57
CA LYS A 72 5.53 -20.57 9.68
C LYS A 72 5.28 -20.28 8.20
N TYR A 73 4.25 -19.50 7.88
CA TYR A 73 3.80 -19.28 6.51
C TYR A 73 3.42 -17.82 6.24
N PRO A 74 4.29 -16.84 6.55
CA PRO A 74 3.94 -15.42 6.54
C PRO A 74 3.35 -14.94 5.21
N CYS A 75 4.06 -15.14 4.12
CA CYS A 75 3.61 -14.69 2.79
C CYS A 75 2.30 -15.36 2.35
N ARG A 76 2.09 -16.64 2.72
CA ARG A 76 0.84 -17.33 2.43
C ARG A 76 -0.33 -16.70 3.18
N GLU A 77 -0.15 -16.41 4.46
CA GLU A 77 -1.24 -15.85 5.28
C GLU A 77 -1.54 -14.40 4.93
N LEU A 78 -0.54 -13.59 4.59
CA LEU A 78 -0.76 -12.26 4.04
C LEU A 78 -1.55 -12.32 2.71
N GLY A 79 -1.18 -13.23 1.81
CA GLY A 79 -1.94 -13.45 0.57
C GLY A 79 -3.36 -13.97 0.81
N ASN A 80 -3.57 -14.81 1.83
CA ASN A 80 -4.90 -15.28 2.23
C ASN A 80 -5.74 -14.15 2.83
N ALA A 81 -5.14 -13.25 3.61
CA ALA A 81 -5.81 -12.07 4.14
C ALA A 81 -6.34 -11.16 3.02
N ILE A 82 -5.55 -10.95 1.96
CA ILE A 82 -5.99 -10.19 0.78
C ILE A 82 -7.15 -10.90 0.06
N LYS A 83 -7.08 -12.22 -0.11
CA LYS A 83 -8.19 -12.99 -0.71
C LYS A 83 -9.46 -12.90 0.13
N TYR A 84 -9.33 -13.01 1.44
CA TYR A 84 -10.45 -12.85 2.38
C TYR A 84 -11.09 -11.45 2.27
N ALA A 85 -10.28 -10.40 2.18
CA ALA A 85 -10.75 -9.04 1.94
C ALA A 85 -11.54 -8.93 0.62
N ASN A 86 -11.05 -9.56 -0.46
CA ASN A 86 -11.75 -9.60 -1.74
C ASN A 86 -13.12 -10.30 -1.64
N GLU A 87 -13.18 -11.45 -0.99
CA GLU A 87 -14.43 -12.20 -0.79
C GLU A 87 -15.44 -11.41 0.04
N THR A 88 -14.97 -10.67 1.03
CA THR A 88 -15.80 -9.77 1.86
C THR A 88 -16.46 -8.70 0.99
N ILE A 89 -15.67 -8.00 0.16
CA ILE A 89 -16.20 -6.98 -0.74
C ILE A 89 -17.17 -7.57 -1.76
N ILE A 90 -16.83 -8.69 -2.39
CA ILE A 90 -17.72 -9.36 -3.36
C ILE A 90 -19.05 -9.75 -2.71
N THR A 91 -19.02 -10.20 -1.47
CA THR A 91 -20.24 -10.55 -0.74
C THR A 91 -21.16 -9.33 -0.56
N ILE A 92 -20.59 -8.18 -0.20
CA ILE A 92 -21.34 -6.94 -0.05
C ILE A 92 -21.87 -6.45 -1.40
N GLN A 93 -21.06 -6.48 -2.46
CA GLN A 93 -21.48 -6.12 -3.83
C GLN A 93 -22.66 -6.94 -4.33
N ARG A 94 -22.76 -8.22 -3.95
CA ARG A 94 -23.88 -9.10 -4.31
C ARG A 94 -25.16 -8.79 -3.57
N ASN A 95 -25.03 -8.32 -2.33
CA ASN A 95 -26.18 -8.06 -1.46
C ASN A 95 -26.73 -6.63 -1.61
N GLU A 96 -25.90 -5.68 -2.04
CA GLU A 96 -26.27 -4.27 -2.15
C GLU A 96 -25.84 -3.68 -3.49
N GLU A 97 -26.83 -3.41 -4.35
CA GLU A 97 -26.58 -2.96 -5.72
C GLU A 97 -25.78 -1.65 -5.81
N LYS A 98 -25.94 -0.74 -4.84
CA LYS A 98 -25.20 0.52 -4.79
C LYS A 98 -23.68 0.33 -4.70
N TYR A 99 -23.20 -0.80 -4.15
CA TYR A 99 -21.78 -1.10 -4.01
C TYR A 99 -21.19 -1.95 -5.14
N ARG A 100 -21.98 -2.22 -6.19
CA ARG A 100 -21.63 -3.19 -7.23
C ARG A 100 -20.34 -2.88 -7.99
N SER A 101 -19.97 -1.61 -8.09
CA SER A 101 -18.77 -1.15 -8.82
C SER A 101 -17.60 -0.75 -7.94
N MET A 102 -17.78 -0.75 -6.61
CA MET A 102 -16.70 -0.38 -5.70
C MET A 102 -15.51 -1.33 -5.82
N GLY A 103 -14.33 -0.82 -5.63
CA GLY A 103 -13.10 -1.61 -5.62
C GLY A 103 -11.98 -0.83 -4.99
N THR A 104 -10.86 -1.49 -4.75
CA THR A 104 -9.71 -0.86 -4.13
C THR A 104 -8.43 -1.62 -4.45
N THR A 105 -7.27 -1.00 -4.28
CA THR A 105 -6.01 -1.70 -4.07
C THR A 105 -5.98 -2.29 -2.67
N LEU A 106 -5.04 -3.16 -2.38
CA LEU A 106 -4.73 -3.54 -1.00
C LEU A 106 -3.28 -4.00 -0.92
N THR A 107 -2.54 -3.35 -0.03
CA THR A 107 -1.16 -3.69 0.28
C THR A 107 -1.06 -3.89 1.79
N CYS A 108 -0.53 -5.04 2.22
CA CYS A 108 -0.30 -5.34 3.62
C CYS A 108 1.13 -5.78 3.87
N LEU A 109 1.62 -5.47 5.06
CA LEU A 109 2.95 -5.79 5.52
C LEU A 109 2.93 -6.29 6.97
N TRP A 110 3.88 -7.13 7.29
CA TRP A 110 4.16 -7.62 8.63
C TRP A 110 5.66 -7.55 8.89
N VAL A 111 6.02 -6.83 9.92
CA VAL A 111 7.42 -6.62 10.32
C VAL A 111 7.73 -7.59 11.46
N THR A 112 8.73 -8.42 11.26
CA THR A 112 9.29 -9.29 12.29
C THR A 112 10.69 -8.80 12.70
N ASP A 113 11.41 -9.56 13.58
CA ASP A 113 12.70 -9.15 14.09
C ASP A 113 13.75 -8.83 13.03
N ASP A 114 13.77 -9.57 11.93
CA ASP A 114 14.79 -9.45 10.89
C ASP A 114 14.22 -9.50 9.45
N GLN A 115 12.89 -9.61 9.32
CA GLN A 115 12.25 -9.69 8.01
C GLN A 115 11.03 -8.80 7.91
N LEU A 116 10.85 -8.24 6.72
CA LEU A 116 9.61 -7.68 6.25
C LEU A 116 8.92 -8.71 5.36
N HIS A 117 7.71 -9.12 5.72
CA HIS A 117 6.82 -9.91 4.88
C HIS A 117 5.74 -8.99 4.33
N TYR A 118 5.39 -9.15 3.06
CA TYR A 118 4.40 -8.27 2.43
C TYR A 118 3.63 -8.99 1.32
N SER A 119 2.42 -8.49 1.06
CA SER A 119 1.56 -8.97 -0.02
C SER A 119 0.73 -7.80 -0.55
N TRP A 120 0.41 -7.83 -1.86
CA TRP A 120 -0.30 -6.73 -2.50
C TRP A 120 -1.16 -7.15 -3.70
N VAL A 121 -2.17 -6.34 -3.96
CA VAL A 121 -2.96 -6.28 -5.19
C VAL A 121 -3.20 -4.82 -5.54
N GLY A 122 -2.80 -4.42 -6.74
CA GLY A 122 -2.91 -3.03 -7.21
C GLY A 122 -1.55 -2.39 -7.43
N ASP A 123 -1.50 -1.07 -7.36
CA ASP A 123 -0.34 -0.21 -7.61
C ASP A 123 0.07 0.64 -6.38
N SER A 124 -0.53 0.40 -5.23
CA SER A 124 0.01 0.89 -3.96
C SER A 124 1.32 0.19 -3.66
N ARG A 125 2.36 0.95 -3.34
CA ARG A 125 3.74 0.48 -3.32
C ARG A 125 4.30 0.31 -1.92
N ILE A 126 5.31 -0.57 -1.80
CA ILE A 126 6.19 -0.68 -0.63
C ILE A 126 7.62 -0.40 -1.07
N TYR A 127 8.30 0.44 -0.30
CA TYR A 127 9.72 0.75 -0.45
C TYR A 127 10.48 0.34 0.80
N LEU A 128 11.70 -0.15 0.60
CA LEU A 128 12.70 -0.31 1.64
C LEU A 128 13.78 0.75 1.48
N ILE A 129 13.98 1.57 2.51
CA ILE A 129 14.93 2.68 2.53
C ILE A 129 16.02 2.37 3.56
N ARG A 130 17.26 2.29 3.11
CA ARG A 130 18.45 2.09 3.91
C ARG A 130 19.27 3.36 3.96
N SER A 131 19.02 4.17 4.97
CA SER A 131 19.66 5.50 5.08
C SER A 131 21.18 5.43 5.22
N LEU A 132 21.72 4.36 5.81
CA LEU A 132 23.16 4.15 5.94
C LEU A 132 23.82 3.84 4.59
N ASP A 133 23.19 2.99 3.81
CA ASP A 133 23.67 2.59 2.47
C ASP A 133 23.26 3.59 1.39
N LYS A 134 22.44 4.57 1.74
CA LYS A 134 21.84 5.56 0.82
C LYS A 134 21.14 4.88 -0.35
N THR A 135 20.29 3.90 -0.05
CA THR A 135 19.53 3.17 -1.06
C THR A 135 18.05 3.20 -0.75
N ILE A 136 17.26 3.29 -1.80
CA ILE A 136 15.82 3.06 -1.80
C ILE A 136 15.50 1.99 -2.84
N LYS A 137 14.63 1.07 -2.49
CA LYS A 137 14.19 0.00 -3.39
C LYS A 137 12.69 -0.16 -3.30
N GLN A 138 11.97 -0.01 -4.41
CA GLN A 138 10.60 -0.46 -4.53
C GLN A 138 10.58 -1.99 -4.45
N LEU A 139 9.79 -2.53 -3.55
CA LEU A 139 9.66 -3.97 -3.31
C LEU A 139 8.50 -4.60 -4.08
N THR A 140 7.45 -3.84 -4.31
CA THR A 140 6.26 -4.27 -5.06
C THR A 140 6.43 -4.01 -6.56
N THR A 141 5.68 -4.75 -7.37
CA THR A 141 5.53 -4.48 -8.81
C THR A 141 4.07 -4.11 -9.06
N ASP A 142 3.83 -2.96 -9.67
CA ASP A 142 2.50 -2.44 -9.90
C ASP A 142 1.68 -3.39 -10.78
N HIS A 143 0.47 -3.71 -10.39
CA HIS A 143 -0.48 -4.47 -11.19
C HIS A 143 -1.20 -3.56 -12.19
N THR A 144 -0.45 -2.94 -13.09
CA THR A 144 -0.95 -2.06 -14.14
C THR A 144 -0.69 -2.63 -15.53
N LEU A 145 -1.31 -2.06 -16.53
CA LEU A 145 -1.01 -2.45 -17.91
C LEU A 145 0.43 -2.07 -18.26
N ASP A 146 1.14 -3.04 -18.82
CA ASP A 146 2.51 -2.85 -19.27
C ASP A 146 2.53 -1.99 -20.55
N ARG A 147 3.01 -0.76 -20.42
CA ARG A 147 3.10 0.19 -21.51
C ARG A 147 3.96 -0.33 -22.67
N ASP A 148 5.03 -1.07 -22.39
CA ASP A 148 5.96 -1.55 -23.39
C ASP A 148 5.36 -2.65 -24.29
N LYS A 149 4.23 -3.24 -23.87
CA LYS A 149 3.46 -4.18 -24.67
C LYS A 149 2.40 -3.52 -25.56
N ILE A 150 2.28 -2.20 -25.53
CA ILE A 150 1.26 -1.45 -26.26
C ILE A 150 1.93 -0.69 -27.40
N ASP A 151 1.46 -0.93 -28.63
CA ASP A 151 1.94 -0.15 -29.78
C ASP A 151 1.36 1.28 -29.70
N ALA A 152 2.24 2.23 -29.40
CA ALA A 152 1.87 3.64 -29.26
C ALA A 152 1.30 4.26 -30.55
N THR A 153 1.60 3.69 -31.73
CA THR A 153 1.08 4.18 -32.99
C THR A 153 -0.33 3.70 -33.29
N LEU A 154 -0.67 2.50 -32.84
CA LEU A 154 -1.99 1.88 -33.03
C LEU A 154 -2.98 2.28 -31.93
N ALA A 155 -2.48 2.47 -30.70
CA ALA A 155 -3.30 2.76 -29.53
C ALA A 155 -2.68 3.86 -28.64
N PRO A 156 -2.51 5.10 -29.11
CA PRO A 156 -1.77 6.14 -28.38
C PRO A 156 -2.43 6.52 -27.04
N ASP A 157 -3.76 6.51 -26.96
CA ASP A 157 -4.46 6.82 -25.73
C ASP A 157 -4.33 5.71 -24.69
N LEU A 158 -4.37 4.45 -25.11
CA LEU A 158 -4.13 3.31 -24.22
C LEU A 158 -2.67 3.30 -23.75
N TYR A 159 -1.71 3.52 -24.64
CA TYR A 159 -0.30 3.64 -24.30
C TYR A 159 -0.04 4.70 -23.21
N ARG A 160 -0.68 5.87 -23.34
CA ARG A 160 -0.55 6.97 -22.39
C ARG A 160 -1.15 6.64 -21.02
N ARG A 161 -2.31 5.95 -21.01
CA ARG A 161 -3.06 5.61 -19.80
C ARG A 161 -2.65 4.28 -19.16
N ALA A 162 -1.85 3.47 -19.81
CA ALA A 162 -1.52 2.12 -19.37
C ALA A 162 -1.03 2.04 -17.92
N PRO A 163 -0.14 2.93 -17.44
CA PRO A 163 0.32 2.90 -16.05
C PRO A 163 -0.76 3.17 -15.00
N SER A 164 -1.88 3.79 -15.40
CA SER A 164 -3.01 4.09 -14.52
C SER A 164 -4.16 3.08 -14.67
N ILE A 165 -3.98 1.98 -15.42
CA ILE A 165 -5.01 0.97 -15.62
C ILE A 165 -4.63 -0.29 -14.87
N LEU A 166 -5.32 -0.54 -13.77
CA LEU A 166 -5.09 -1.74 -12.97
C LEU A 166 -5.48 -3.01 -13.71
N THR A 167 -4.62 -4.00 -13.65
CA THR A 167 -4.88 -5.38 -14.12
C THR A 167 -5.47 -6.26 -13.03
N GLN A 168 -5.28 -5.91 -11.76
CA GLN A 168 -5.87 -6.57 -10.59
C GLN A 168 -6.32 -5.53 -9.56
N LYS A 169 -7.48 -5.76 -8.96
CA LYS A 169 -8.04 -4.96 -7.86
C LYS A 169 -8.90 -5.82 -6.93
N ILE A 170 -9.05 -5.41 -5.70
CA ILE A 170 -9.99 -5.98 -4.72
C ILE A 170 -11.42 -5.56 -5.11
N GLY A 171 -12.39 -6.45 -4.89
CA GLY A 171 -13.75 -6.28 -5.37
C GLY A 171 -13.94 -6.76 -6.81
N SER A 172 -12.97 -7.48 -7.37
CA SER A 172 -13.06 -8.12 -8.67
C SER A 172 -13.67 -9.51 -8.53
N ILE A 173 -14.70 -9.81 -9.33
CA ILE A 173 -15.28 -11.17 -9.45
C ILE A 173 -14.34 -12.15 -10.16
N LEU A 174 -13.33 -11.64 -10.86
CA LEU A 174 -12.27 -12.44 -11.41
C LEU A 174 -11.34 -12.91 -10.29
N LEU A 175 -10.73 -14.07 -10.49
CA LEU A 175 -9.76 -14.59 -9.53
C LEU A 175 -8.57 -13.63 -9.39
N ILE A 176 -8.44 -13.04 -8.21
CA ILE A 176 -7.25 -12.26 -7.88
C ILE A 176 -6.08 -13.20 -7.52
N LYS A 177 -4.88 -12.76 -7.83
CA LYS A 177 -3.63 -13.42 -7.46
C LYS A 177 -2.76 -12.43 -6.72
N PRO A 178 -2.89 -12.32 -5.38
CA PRO A 178 -2.00 -11.46 -4.61
C PRO A 178 -0.56 -11.91 -4.81
N ASP A 179 0.31 -10.97 -5.09
CA ASP A 179 1.74 -11.22 -5.01
C ASP A 179 2.18 -11.11 -3.54
N SER A 180 3.17 -11.89 -3.18
CA SER A 180 3.70 -11.93 -1.81
C SER A 180 5.19 -12.22 -1.85
N ASP A 181 5.95 -11.52 -1.03
CA ASP A 181 7.39 -11.73 -0.92
C ASP A 181 7.87 -11.35 0.50
N SER A 182 9.15 -11.58 0.75
CA SER A 182 9.81 -11.19 1.99
C SER A 182 11.23 -10.69 1.72
N THR A 183 11.71 -9.79 2.59
CA THR A 183 13.08 -9.28 2.50
C THR A 183 13.67 -9.10 3.88
N GLN A 184 15.00 -9.23 3.99
CA GLN A 184 15.70 -8.93 5.22
C GLN A 184 15.73 -7.44 5.49
N ILE A 185 15.53 -7.08 6.73
CA ILE A 185 15.58 -5.73 7.26
C ILE A 185 16.59 -5.65 8.41
N ALA A 186 17.05 -4.46 8.70
CA ALA A 186 18.04 -4.19 9.73
C ALA A 186 17.69 -2.93 10.54
N PRO A 187 18.21 -2.79 11.77
CA PRO A 187 18.03 -1.59 12.57
C PRO A 187 18.43 -0.32 11.79
N GLY A 188 17.53 0.66 11.78
CA GLY A 188 17.70 1.92 11.05
C GLY A 188 17.11 1.92 9.64
N ASP A 189 16.66 0.78 9.14
CA ASP A 189 15.86 0.72 7.90
C ASP A 189 14.51 1.40 8.11
N ILE A 190 13.99 2.01 7.03
CA ILE A 190 12.65 2.57 6.98
C ILE A 190 11.87 1.85 5.90
N ILE A 191 10.68 1.38 6.27
CA ILE A 191 9.70 0.82 5.34
C ILE A 191 8.69 1.93 5.07
N LEU A 192 8.41 2.21 3.79
CA LEU A 192 7.38 3.13 3.34
C LEU A 192 6.37 2.35 2.51
N ALA A 193 5.11 2.30 2.95
CA ALA A 193 3.99 1.83 2.14
C ALA A 193 3.12 3.05 1.76
N CYS A 194 2.74 3.19 0.50
CA CYS A 194 2.01 4.37 0.04
C CYS A 194 1.07 4.09 -1.13
N THR A 195 0.05 4.95 -1.27
CA THR A 195 -0.79 5.05 -2.46
C THR A 195 -0.09 5.87 -3.56
N ASP A 196 -0.64 5.86 -4.77
CA ASP A 196 -0.08 6.52 -5.94
C ASP A 196 -0.04 8.05 -5.81
N GLY A 197 -0.95 8.65 -5.01
CA GLY A 197 -0.93 10.07 -4.72
C GLY A 197 0.37 10.57 -4.09
N LEU A 198 1.14 9.69 -3.42
CA LEU A 198 2.50 9.99 -3.00
C LEU A 198 3.51 9.62 -4.08
N SER A 199 3.53 8.38 -4.53
CA SER A 199 4.61 7.85 -5.38
C SER A 199 4.64 8.44 -6.79
N ASP A 200 3.53 8.95 -7.30
CA ASP A 200 3.46 9.68 -8.56
C ASP A 200 3.99 11.12 -8.48
N LYS A 201 4.11 11.67 -7.28
CA LYS A 201 4.48 13.07 -7.04
C LYS A 201 5.85 13.25 -6.43
N VAL A 202 6.33 12.26 -5.69
CA VAL A 202 7.62 12.30 -5.00
C VAL A 202 8.50 11.18 -5.57
N SER A 203 9.60 11.54 -6.22
CA SER A 203 10.52 10.56 -6.79
C SER A 203 11.27 9.77 -5.70
N ASP A 204 11.71 8.57 -6.05
CA ASP A 204 12.49 7.71 -5.16
C ASP A 204 13.73 8.42 -4.61
N ASP A 205 14.47 9.15 -5.45
CA ASP A 205 15.64 9.93 -5.03
C ASP A 205 15.28 10.97 -3.95
N LEU A 206 14.14 11.65 -4.11
CA LEU A 206 13.70 12.66 -3.15
C LEU A 206 13.19 12.03 -1.85
N MET A 207 12.50 10.89 -1.92
CA MET A 207 12.13 10.11 -0.75
C MET A 207 13.36 9.70 0.07
N LEU A 208 14.41 9.25 -0.64
CA LEU A 208 15.68 8.88 -0.01
C LEU A 208 16.39 10.09 0.62
N ASP A 209 16.47 11.21 -0.09
CA ASP A 209 17.10 12.44 0.42
C ASP A 209 16.41 12.92 1.69
N TYR A 210 15.08 12.88 1.73
CA TYR A 210 14.32 13.25 2.94
C TYR A 210 14.55 12.24 4.07
N ALA A 211 14.56 10.93 3.79
CA ALA A 211 14.84 9.91 4.79
C ALA A 211 16.22 10.11 5.45
N ILE A 212 17.23 10.51 4.67
CA ILE A 212 18.57 10.83 5.16
C ILE A 212 18.56 12.15 5.96
N GLY A 213 17.91 13.17 5.45
CA GLY A 213 17.83 14.50 6.08
C GLY A 213 17.10 14.50 7.42
N PHE A 214 16.02 13.76 7.53
CA PHE A 214 15.16 13.65 8.71
C PHE A 214 15.30 12.33 9.48
N LYS A 215 16.46 11.66 9.36
CA LYS A 215 16.71 10.33 9.97
C LYS A 215 16.46 10.21 11.46
N HIS A 216 16.41 11.32 12.18
CA HIS A 216 16.18 11.37 13.64
C HIS A 216 14.72 11.56 14.03
N SER A 217 13.84 11.90 13.05
CA SER A 217 12.43 12.16 13.29
C SER A 217 11.59 11.57 12.16
N LEU A 218 10.90 10.48 12.46
CA LEU A 218 9.99 9.83 11.50
C LEU A 218 8.81 10.75 11.17
N ASN A 219 8.36 11.55 12.14
CA ASN A 219 7.28 12.51 11.94
C ASN A 219 7.69 13.62 10.96
N GLU A 220 8.87 14.26 11.16
CA GLU A 220 9.34 15.30 10.23
C GLU A 220 9.55 14.75 8.82
N TYR A 221 10.02 13.51 8.71
CA TYR A 221 10.13 12.83 7.43
C TYR A 221 8.75 12.67 6.76
N GLY A 222 7.77 12.16 7.50
CA GLY A 222 6.40 12.00 7.01
C GLY A 222 5.76 13.33 6.61
N GLU A 223 5.85 14.36 7.45
CA GLU A 223 5.35 15.70 7.15
C GLU A 223 5.98 16.26 5.86
N LYS A 224 7.29 16.04 5.68
CA LYS A 224 7.99 16.51 4.48
C LYS A 224 7.56 15.79 3.20
N LEU A 225 7.24 14.51 3.29
CA LEU A 225 6.68 13.75 2.16
C LEU A 225 5.29 14.30 1.78
N LEU A 226 4.42 14.54 2.76
CA LEU A 226 3.09 15.11 2.52
C LEU A 226 3.19 16.50 1.90
N ASP A 227 3.96 17.41 2.50
CA ASP A 227 4.16 18.77 1.99
C ASP A 227 4.59 18.72 0.53
N ARG A 228 5.55 17.85 0.20
CA ARG A 228 6.05 17.74 -1.17
C ARG A 228 4.98 17.25 -2.14
N ALA A 229 4.20 16.24 -1.80
CA ALA A 229 3.12 15.75 -2.64
C ALA A 229 2.04 16.83 -2.86
N LEU A 230 1.69 17.57 -1.81
CA LEU A 230 0.78 18.71 -1.89
C LEU A 230 1.34 19.85 -2.76
N ASP A 231 2.64 20.17 -2.65
CA ASP A 231 3.30 21.18 -3.47
C ASP A 231 3.37 20.79 -4.96
N CYS A 232 3.39 19.49 -5.26
CA CYS A 232 3.27 18.96 -6.62
C CYS A 232 1.84 18.96 -7.16
N GLY A 233 0.90 19.56 -6.42
CA GLY A 233 -0.48 19.80 -6.85
C GLY A 233 -1.54 19.11 -6.02
N GLY A 234 -1.21 18.05 -5.26
CA GLY A 234 -2.17 17.32 -4.42
C GLY A 234 -3.41 16.87 -5.21
N GLN A 235 -3.20 16.30 -6.39
CA GLN A 235 -4.30 16.00 -7.34
C GLN A 235 -5.11 14.79 -6.92
N ASP A 236 -4.52 13.90 -6.12
CA ASP A 236 -5.15 12.71 -5.58
C ASP A 236 -5.09 12.67 -4.07
N ASN A 237 -5.77 11.68 -3.47
CA ASN A 237 -5.61 11.34 -2.07
C ASN A 237 -4.16 10.89 -1.82
N ILE A 238 -3.59 11.28 -0.69
CA ILE A 238 -2.19 11.02 -0.36
C ILE A 238 -2.14 10.26 0.94
N SER A 239 -1.84 8.98 0.87
CA SER A 239 -1.78 8.14 2.06
C SER A 239 -0.49 7.33 2.10
N PHE A 240 0.10 7.24 3.30
CA PHE A 240 1.29 6.42 3.50
C PHE A 240 1.49 6.02 4.96
N ILE A 241 2.25 4.95 5.13
CA ILE A 241 2.69 4.41 6.40
C ILE A 241 4.21 4.32 6.38
N LEU A 242 4.86 4.84 7.41
CA LEU A 242 6.28 4.66 7.67
C LEU A 242 6.44 3.73 8.86
N ALA A 243 7.34 2.76 8.74
CA ALA A 243 7.80 1.94 9.85
C ALA A 243 9.32 2.01 9.92
N LYS A 244 9.87 2.45 11.06
CA LYS A 244 11.31 2.55 11.30
C LYS A 244 11.72 1.52 12.34
N LEU A 245 12.76 0.77 12.00
CA LEU A 245 13.38 -0.24 12.84
C LEU A 245 14.46 0.33 13.74
#